data_37534cbf7865e2e45439a127cdef0206
#
_entry.id   37534cbf7865e2e45439a127cdef0206
#
_cell.length_a   1.000
_cell.length_b   1.000
_cell.length_c   1.000
_cell.angle_alpha   90.00
_cell.angle_beta   90.00
_cell.angle_gamma   90.00
#
_symmetry.space_group_name_H-M   'P 1'
#
loop_
_entity.id
_entity.type
_entity.pdbx_description
1 polymer ?
#
loop_
_entity_poly.entity_id
_entity_poly.type
_entity_poly.pdbx_seq_one_letter_code
_entity_poly.pdbx_strand_id
1 'polypeptide(L)'
;PETEVSFDNFYKTEQDLEITLYQMQSYVWRVGGAGGQAGMGDIMETTSSLLQAWDPVKVVGSNGIGSADWTERYWGIYLANVLLDNMHNAKGNVTPERLDFYRAQAYFAKALTYFYLSREYGEVPITRNSSSSEAYGKKPVLEVLDTVIANATRAFKMLPVQEAVVDR
;
A
#
# COMPACT_ATOMS: atom_id res chain seq x y z
N PRO A 1 -0.16 11.22 34.49
CA PRO A 1 -0.82 10.14 33.78
C PRO A 1 -0.56 10.33 32.27
N GLU A 2 0.27 9.45 31.69
CA GLU A 2 0.57 9.44 30.28
C GLU A 2 -0.65 8.90 29.54
N THR A 3 -1.48 9.79 29.05
CA THR A 3 -2.69 9.47 28.28
C THR A 3 -2.54 9.84 26.79
N GLU A 4 -1.38 10.31 26.35
CA GLU A 4 -1.11 10.57 24.95
C GLU A 4 -0.52 9.32 24.29
N VAL A 5 -1.24 8.77 23.34
CA VAL A 5 -0.73 7.71 22.46
C VAL A 5 0.27 8.37 21.50
N SER A 6 1.56 8.18 21.78
CA SER A 6 2.64 8.54 20.86
C SER A 6 3.14 7.30 20.11
N PHE A 7 3.81 7.49 18.98
CA PHE A 7 4.42 6.37 18.25
C PHE A 7 5.41 5.58 19.12
N ASP A 8 6.11 6.23 20.05
CA ASP A 8 7.05 5.58 20.97
C ASP A 8 6.36 4.68 22.01
N ASN A 9 5.09 4.98 22.33
CA ASN A 9 4.30 4.23 23.30
C ASN A 9 3.38 3.19 22.69
N PHE A 10 3.07 3.28 21.41
CA PHE A 10 2.16 2.39 20.70
C PHE A 10 2.97 1.15 20.26
N TYR A 11 3.45 0.88 19.29
CA TYR A 11 4.09 -0.29 18.64
C TYR A 11 4.92 -1.23 19.56
N LYS A 12 4.40 -1.61 20.75
CA LYS A 12 5.10 -2.46 21.72
C LYS A 12 4.63 -3.90 21.73
N THR A 13 3.44 -4.16 21.26
CA THR A 13 2.82 -5.48 21.27
C THR A 13 2.53 -5.98 19.86
N GLU A 14 2.30 -7.27 19.70
CA GLU A 14 1.89 -7.84 18.43
C GLU A 14 0.53 -7.28 17.97
N GLN A 15 -0.40 -7.05 18.90
CA GLN A 15 -1.70 -6.45 18.62
C GLN A 15 -1.58 -5.04 18.01
N ASP A 16 -0.62 -4.23 18.46
CA ASP A 16 -0.38 -2.90 17.90
C ASP A 16 0.06 -2.99 16.43
N LEU A 17 0.91 -3.96 16.12
CA LEU A 17 1.35 -4.23 14.75
C LEU A 17 0.19 -4.73 13.87
N GLU A 18 -0.66 -5.61 14.40
CA GLU A 18 -1.84 -6.14 13.70
C GLU A 18 -2.85 -5.04 13.35
N ILE A 19 -3.13 -4.12 14.26
CA ILE A 19 -4.04 -2.99 14.00
C ILE A 19 -3.56 -2.21 12.79
N THR A 20 -2.27 -1.86 12.76
CA THR A 20 -1.70 -1.13 11.62
C THR A 20 -1.68 -1.95 10.36
N LEU A 21 -1.39 -3.26 10.44
CA LEU A 21 -1.43 -4.17 9.30
C LEU A 21 -2.84 -4.22 8.68
N TYR A 22 -3.88 -4.43 9.47
CA TYR A 22 -5.26 -4.48 8.97
C TYR A 22 -5.70 -3.14 8.37
N GLN A 23 -5.33 -2.04 9.00
CA GLN A 23 -5.61 -0.71 8.45
C GLN A 23 -4.90 -0.50 7.11
N MET A 24 -3.62 -0.83 7.01
CA MET A 24 -2.85 -0.79 5.77
C MET A 24 -3.50 -1.64 4.68
N GLN A 25 -3.86 -2.89 5.01
CA GLN A 25 -4.50 -3.80 4.08
C GLN A 25 -5.84 -3.26 3.57
N SER A 26 -6.62 -2.59 4.42
CA SER A 26 -7.90 -2.01 4.03
C SER A 26 -7.75 -0.96 2.91
N TYR A 27 -6.65 -0.21 2.90
CA TYR A 27 -6.33 0.74 1.82
C TYR A 27 -5.76 0.04 0.59
N VAL A 28 -4.85 -0.91 0.77
CA VAL A 28 -4.19 -1.63 -0.33
C VAL A 28 -5.19 -2.46 -1.15
N TRP A 29 -6.13 -3.14 -0.51
CA TRP A 29 -7.11 -3.99 -1.19
C TRP A 29 -8.33 -3.22 -1.72
N ARG A 30 -8.62 -2.03 -1.21
CA ARG A 30 -9.66 -1.15 -1.76
C ARG A 30 -9.34 -0.67 -3.17
N VAL A 31 -8.08 -0.57 -3.43
CA VAL A 31 -7.55 0.00 -4.64
C VAL A 31 -7.74 -0.94 -5.81
N GLY A 32 -8.47 -0.48 -6.81
CA GLY A 32 -8.72 -1.24 -8.03
C GLY A 32 -9.85 -2.24 -7.89
N GLY A 33 -10.91 -1.87 -7.22
CA GLY A 33 -12.16 -2.62 -7.36
C GLY A 33 -12.36 -2.93 -8.83
N ALA A 34 -12.59 -4.22 -9.15
CA ALA A 34 -12.73 -4.73 -10.52
C ALA A 34 -13.63 -3.85 -11.41
N GLY A 35 -14.53 -3.07 -10.80
CA GLY A 35 -15.40 -2.13 -11.50
C GLY A 35 -14.69 -0.92 -12.12
N GLY A 36 -13.70 -0.32 -11.44
CA GLY A 36 -12.99 0.84 -11.98
C GLY A 36 -12.12 0.47 -13.18
N GLN A 37 -11.39 -0.63 -13.08
CA GLN A 37 -10.55 -1.13 -14.17
C GLN A 37 -11.36 -1.66 -15.36
N ALA A 38 -12.50 -2.30 -15.10
CA ALA A 38 -13.40 -2.76 -16.15
C ALA A 38 -14.03 -1.60 -16.91
N GLY A 39 -14.32 -0.47 -16.24
CA GLY A 39 -14.83 0.74 -16.86
C GLY A 39 -13.83 1.46 -17.77
N MET A 40 -12.53 1.16 -17.66
CA MET A 40 -11.49 1.67 -18.56
C MET A 40 -11.35 0.84 -19.85
N GLY A 41 -11.97 -0.34 -19.91
CA GLY A 41 -11.94 -1.20 -21.09
C GLY A 41 -13.05 -0.85 -22.06
N ASP A 42 -12.85 -1.17 -23.33
CA ASP A 42 -13.80 -0.99 -24.43
C ASP A 42 -14.89 -2.07 -24.48
N ILE A 43 -14.83 -3.04 -23.57
CA ILE A 43 -15.77 -4.20 -23.51
C ILE A 43 -16.89 -4.05 -22.48
N MET A 44 -16.91 -2.99 -21.68
CA MET A 44 -17.93 -2.80 -20.66
C MET A 44 -18.56 -1.41 -20.75
N GLU A 45 -19.82 -1.37 -21.12
CA GLU A 45 -20.67 -0.20 -20.95
C GLU A 45 -21.46 -0.32 -19.65
N THR A 46 -21.48 0.74 -18.84
CA THR A 46 -22.17 0.74 -17.56
C THR A 46 -23.08 1.96 -17.42
N THR A 47 -24.22 1.73 -16.80
CA THR A 47 -25.15 2.82 -16.39
C THR A 47 -24.79 3.43 -15.03
N SER A 48 -23.86 2.81 -14.28
CA SER A 48 -23.40 3.35 -13.01
C SER A 48 -22.59 4.64 -13.20
N SER A 49 -23.00 5.73 -12.59
CA SER A 49 -22.30 7.01 -12.65
C SER A 49 -20.87 6.93 -12.14
N LEU A 50 -20.60 6.06 -11.17
CA LEU A 50 -19.26 5.82 -10.63
C LEU A 50 -18.34 5.14 -11.64
N LEU A 51 -18.85 4.17 -12.40
CA LEU A 51 -18.06 3.46 -13.42
C LEU A 51 -17.95 4.26 -14.71
N GLN A 52 -18.96 5.07 -15.07
CA GLN A 52 -18.87 6.00 -16.20
C GLN A 52 -17.81 7.07 -16.01
N ALA A 53 -17.48 7.38 -14.75
CA ALA A 53 -16.42 8.32 -14.42
C ALA A 53 -15.02 7.81 -14.87
N TRP A 54 -14.85 6.50 -15.05
CA TRP A 54 -13.61 5.86 -15.52
C TRP A 54 -13.58 5.62 -17.05
N ASP A 55 -14.61 6.05 -17.76
CA ASP A 55 -14.63 6.00 -19.24
C ASP A 55 -13.45 6.85 -19.79
N PRO A 56 -12.51 6.26 -20.55
CA PRO A 56 -11.32 6.97 -21.05
C PRO A 56 -11.65 8.21 -21.87
N VAL A 57 -12.83 8.24 -22.49
CA VAL A 57 -13.30 9.40 -23.28
C VAL A 57 -13.77 10.54 -22.39
N LYS A 58 -14.18 10.26 -21.14
CA LYS A 58 -14.73 11.21 -20.20
C LYS A 58 -13.75 11.64 -19.12
N VAL A 59 -12.63 10.91 -18.95
CA VAL A 59 -11.59 11.26 -17.98
C VAL A 59 -10.83 12.49 -18.43
N VAL A 60 -11.00 13.57 -17.72
CA VAL A 60 -10.24 14.82 -17.89
C VAL A 60 -9.60 15.20 -16.57
N GLY A 61 -8.43 15.81 -16.61
CA GLY A 61 -7.66 16.13 -15.40
C GLY A 61 -8.38 17.01 -14.36
N SER A 62 -9.47 17.68 -14.77
CA SER A 62 -10.27 18.58 -13.90
C SER A 62 -11.44 17.91 -13.19
N ASN A 63 -11.83 16.68 -13.53
CA ASN A 63 -13.03 16.05 -12.95
C ASN A 63 -12.80 15.29 -11.63
N GLY A 64 -11.60 15.38 -11.05
CA GLY A 64 -11.29 14.78 -9.76
C GLY A 64 -11.26 13.25 -9.73
N ILE A 65 -11.48 12.60 -10.88
CA ILE A 65 -11.41 11.15 -11.01
C ILE A 65 -9.97 10.72 -10.77
N GLY A 66 -9.77 9.77 -9.88
CA GLY A 66 -8.44 9.31 -9.49
C GLY A 66 -7.83 10.06 -8.30
N SER A 67 -8.34 11.23 -7.89
CA SER A 67 -7.80 11.92 -6.72
C SER A 67 -8.03 11.16 -5.42
N ALA A 68 -9.20 10.52 -5.27
CA ALA A 68 -9.51 9.68 -4.13
C ALA A 68 -8.61 8.44 -4.11
N ASP A 69 -8.48 7.76 -5.25
CA ASP A 69 -7.60 6.60 -5.40
C ASP A 69 -6.14 6.96 -5.11
N TRP A 70 -5.67 8.10 -5.62
CA TRP A 70 -4.32 8.61 -5.32
C TRP A 70 -4.11 8.74 -3.82
N THR A 71 -5.04 9.40 -3.13
CA THR A 71 -4.96 9.63 -1.69
C THR A 71 -4.98 8.32 -0.92
N GLU A 72 -5.89 7.41 -1.24
CA GLU A 72 -6.00 6.11 -0.57
C GLU A 72 -4.74 5.25 -0.77
N ARG A 73 -4.15 5.27 -1.98
CA ARG A 73 -2.90 4.56 -2.26
C ARG A 73 -1.75 5.10 -1.42
N TYR A 74 -1.62 6.42 -1.33
CA TYR A 74 -0.57 7.02 -0.51
C TYR A 74 -0.81 6.82 1.00
N TRP A 75 -2.08 6.70 1.44
CA TRP A 75 -2.37 6.26 2.80
C TRP A 75 -1.89 4.81 3.06
N GLY A 76 -2.09 3.91 2.13
CA GLY A 76 -1.56 2.54 2.22
C GLY A 76 -0.02 2.51 2.33
N ILE A 77 0.67 3.30 1.49
CA ILE A 77 2.14 3.44 1.55
C ILE A 77 2.58 4.08 2.87
N TYR A 78 1.88 5.12 3.33
CA TYR A 78 2.17 5.78 4.60
C TYR A 78 2.08 4.80 5.77
N LEU A 79 1.00 4.02 5.86
CA LEU A 79 0.83 3.03 6.92
C LEU A 79 1.90 1.91 6.84
N ALA A 80 2.29 1.50 5.64
CA ALA A 80 3.41 0.58 5.47
C ALA A 80 4.72 1.17 5.98
N ASN A 81 4.98 2.45 5.72
CA ASN A 81 6.15 3.15 6.26
C ASN A 81 6.07 3.28 7.78
N VAL A 82 4.90 3.67 8.32
CA VAL A 82 4.69 3.75 9.79
C VAL A 82 5.00 2.41 10.45
N LEU A 83 4.52 1.30 9.89
CA LEU A 83 4.79 -0.03 10.41
C LEU A 83 6.30 -0.35 10.38
N LEU A 84 6.97 -0.12 9.23
CA LEU A 84 8.40 -0.37 9.07
C LEU A 84 9.26 0.48 10.01
N ASP A 85 8.91 1.74 10.20
CA ASP A 85 9.68 2.70 11.00
C ASP A 85 9.56 2.41 12.51
N ASN A 86 8.39 1.90 12.97
CA ASN A 86 8.09 1.80 14.40
C ASN A 86 8.09 0.35 14.94
N MET A 87 8.03 -0.68 14.10
CA MET A 87 7.98 -2.08 14.54
C MET A 87 9.17 -2.51 15.39
N HIS A 88 10.27 -1.75 15.34
CA HIS A 88 11.45 -2.02 16.18
C HIS A 88 11.14 -1.88 17.69
N ASN A 89 10.12 -1.10 18.06
CA ASN A 89 9.67 -0.91 19.45
C ASN A 89 9.06 -2.20 20.05
N ALA A 90 8.56 -3.11 19.21
CA ALA A 90 8.03 -4.41 19.61
C ALA A 90 9.12 -5.47 19.82
N LYS A 91 10.40 -5.14 19.56
CA LYS A 91 11.52 -6.07 19.73
C LYS A 91 11.63 -6.52 21.18
N GLY A 92 11.63 -7.84 21.37
CA GLY A 92 11.63 -8.46 22.71
C GLY A 92 10.24 -8.87 23.21
N ASN A 93 9.16 -8.26 22.69
CA ASN A 93 7.79 -8.64 22.99
C ASN A 93 7.16 -9.47 21.86
N VAL A 94 7.71 -9.39 20.65
CA VAL A 94 7.26 -10.13 19.47
C VAL A 94 8.44 -10.91 18.91
N THR A 95 8.20 -12.13 18.48
CA THR A 95 9.29 -13.00 17.97
C THR A 95 9.88 -12.45 16.67
N PRO A 96 11.16 -12.73 16.37
CA PRO A 96 11.79 -12.27 15.13
C PRO A 96 11.04 -12.71 13.87
N GLU A 97 10.51 -13.94 13.85
CA GLU A 97 9.76 -14.51 12.73
C GLU A 97 8.45 -13.73 12.50
N ARG A 98 7.77 -13.33 13.59
CA ARG A 98 6.56 -12.51 13.51
C ARG A 98 6.88 -11.09 13.05
N LEU A 99 7.97 -10.50 13.52
CA LEU A 99 8.44 -9.21 13.02
C LEU A 99 8.78 -9.26 11.53
N ASP A 100 9.43 -10.33 11.07
CA ASP A 100 9.71 -10.52 9.64
C ASP A 100 8.44 -10.69 8.81
N PHE A 101 7.41 -11.36 9.34
CA PHE A 101 6.11 -11.43 8.70
C PHE A 101 5.49 -10.03 8.51
N TYR A 102 5.42 -9.19 9.56
CA TYR A 102 4.89 -7.83 9.46
C TYR A 102 5.69 -6.97 8.49
N ARG A 103 7.01 -7.09 8.53
CA ARG A 103 7.93 -6.39 7.61
C ARG A 103 7.67 -6.79 6.17
N ALA A 104 7.50 -8.07 5.92
CA ALA A 104 7.19 -8.59 4.59
C ALA A 104 5.86 -8.09 4.06
N GLN A 105 4.81 -8.06 4.90
CA GLN A 105 3.51 -7.51 4.54
C GLN A 105 3.59 -6.03 4.17
N ALA A 106 4.36 -5.24 4.91
CA ALA A 106 4.56 -3.82 4.60
C ALA A 106 5.30 -3.62 3.26
N TYR A 107 6.35 -4.41 3.00
CA TYR A 107 7.05 -4.34 1.71
C TYR A 107 6.16 -4.80 0.56
N PHE A 108 5.35 -5.85 0.75
CA PHE A 108 4.40 -6.31 -0.26
C PHE A 108 3.35 -5.22 -0.57
N ALA A 109 2.79 -4.59 0.46
CA ALA A 109 1.85 -3.50 0.32
C ALA A 109 2.44 -2.33 -0.50
N LYS A 110 3.68 -1.93 -0.18
CA LYS A 110 4.39 -0.89 -0.94
C LYS A 110 4.61 -1.29 -2.40
N ALA A 111 5.05 -2.53 -2.66
CA ALA A 111 5.26 -3.03 -4.01
C ALA A 111 3.96 -2.98 -4.83
N LEU A 112 2.88 -3.55 -4.30
CA LEU A 112 1.60 -3.61 -4.97
C LEU A 112 1.03 -2.20 -5.25
N THR A 113 1.10 -1.32 -4.25
CA THR A 113 0.57 0.03 -4.37
C THR A 113 1.35 0.87 -5.38
N TYR A 114 2.69 0.84 -5.36
CA TYR A 114 3.50 1.55 -6.36
C TYR A 114 3.32 0.97 -7.76
N PHE A 115 3.10 -0.34 -7.90
CA PHE A 115 2.77 -0.95 -9.18
C PHE A 115 1.48 -0.36 -9.76
N TYR A 116 0.42 -0.26 -8.96
CA TYR A 116 -0.83 0.37 -9.42
C TYR A 116 -0.64 1.85 -9.73
N LEU A 117 0.04 2.61 -8.85
CA LEU A 117 0.33 4.02 -9.08
C LEU A 117 1.07 4.25 -10.40
N SER A 118 2.10 3.44 -10.68
CA SER A 118 2.87 3.57 -11.93
C SER A 118 2.06 3.25 -13.17
N ARG A 119 1.12 2.31 -13.09
CA ARG A 119 0.23 1.95 -14.19
C ARG A 119 -0.83 3.01 -14.50
N GLU A 120 -1.35 3.65 -13.46
CA GLU A 120 -2.47 4.59 -13.59
C GLU A 120 -2.01 6.03 -13.81
N TYR A 121 -0.92 6.42 -13.15
CA TYR A 121 -0.45 7.81 -13.15
C TYR A 121 0.92 8.01 -13.82
N GLY A 122 1.63 6.94 -14.14
CA GLY A 122 2.97 7.01 -14.71
C GLY A 122 4.01 7.43 -13.68
N GLU A 123 4.54 8.64 -13.82
CA GLU A 123 5.52 9.22 -12.88
C GLU A 123 4.86 9.61 -11.56
N VAL A 124 5.39 9.10 -10.45
CA VAL A 124 4.84 9.32 -9.10
C VAL A 124 5.94 9.56 -8.08
N PRO A 125 5.66 10.27 -6.98
CA PRO A 125 6.58 10.40 -5.86
C PRO A 125 6.85 9.07 -5.15
N ILE A 126 8.10 8.84 -4.76
CA ILE A 126 8.49 7.69 -3.93
C ILE A 126 8.76 8.18 -2.50
N THR A 127 7.91 7.77 -1.56
CA THR A 127 8.07 8.07 -0.13
C THR A 127 8.86 6.97 0.57
N ARG A 128 9.86 7.35 1.38
CA ARG A 128 10.81 6.40 1.99
C ARG A 128 10.45 6.05 3.42
N ASN A 129 9.89 6.99 4.15
CA ASN A 129 9.53 6.86 5.57
C ASN A 129 8.21 7.57 5.89
N SER A 130 7.72 7.43 7.12
CA SER A 130 6.49 8.04 7.60
C SER A 130 6.64 9.49 8.08
N SER A 131 7.88 9.93 8.35
CA SER A 131 8.14 11.23 9.01
C SER A 131 8.43 12.35 8.03
N SER A 132 8.49 12.09 6.73
CA SER A 132 8.96 13.07 5.77
C SER A 132 7.86 14.10 5.48
N SER A 133 8.12 15.34 5.85
CA SER A 133 7.38 16.52 5.41
C SER A 133 7.90 17.10 4.08
N GLU A 134 8.88 16.45 3.46
CA GLU A 134 9.46 16.91 2.20
C GLU A 134 8.49 16.70 1.05
N ALA A 135 8.38 17.71 0.19
CA ALA A 135 7.69 17.57 -1.08
C ALA A 135 8.49 16.64 -2.00
N TYR A 136 8.06 15.41 -2.15
CA TYR A 136 8.68 14.46 -3.07
C TYR A 136 8.34 14.84 -4.51
N GLY A 137 9.35 15.12 -5.33
CA GLY A 137 9.19 15.22 -6.78
C GLY A 137 8.78 13.86 -7.39
N LYS A 138 8.06 13.91 -8.50
CA LYS A 138 7.74 12.71 -9.30
C LYS A 138 9.04 12.03 -9.76
N LYS A 139 9.02 10.72 -9.78
CA LYS A 139 10.11 9.88 -10.25
C LYS A 139 9.75 9.22 -11.57
N PRO A 140 10.70 9.03 -12.48
CA PRO A 140 10.48 8.30 -13.72
C PRO A 140 9.87 6.91 -13.47
N VAL A 141 9.02 6.46 -14.37
CA VAL A 141 8.31 5.17 -14.25
C VAL A 141 9.28 4.01 -13.99
N LEU A 142 10.44 4.00 -14.63
CA LEU A 142 11.45 2.94 -14.42
C LEU A 142 11.99 2.95 -12.98
N GLU A 143 12.24 4.11 -12.37
CA GLU A 143 12.67 4.20 -10.97
C GLU A 143 11.56 3.72 -10.01
N VAL A 144 10.29 3.98 -10.34
CA VAL A 144 9.16 3.46 -9.59
C VAL A 144 9.08 1.95 -9.70
N LEU A 145 9.24 1.39 -10.89
CA LEU A 145 9.24 -0.07 -11.12
C LEU A 145 10.43 -0.76 -10.43
N ASP A 146 11.61 -0.14 -10.41
CA ASP A 146 12.75 -0.65 -9.64
C ASP A 146 12.42 -0.70 -8.14
N THR A 147 11.69 0.30 -7.64
CA THR A 147 11.19 0.32 -6.25
C THR A 147 10.18 -0.80 -6.01
N VAL A 148 9.29 -1.07 -6.96
CA VAL A 148 8.34 -2.21 -6.91
C VAL A 148 9.09 -3.53 -6.80
N ILE A 149 10.06 -3.77 -7.69
CA ILE A 149 10.86 -5.00 -7.71
C ILE A 149 11.64 -5.17 -6.40
N ALA A 150 12.28 -4.11 -5.93
CA ALA A 150 13.03 -4.15 -4.69
C ALA A 150 12.16 -4.51 -3.47
N ASN A 151 10.98 -3.89 -3.35
CA ASN A 151 10.05 -4.19 -2.26
C ASN A 151 9.45 -5.60 -2.38
N ALA A 152 9.03 -6.01 -3.58
CA ALA A 152 8.51 -7.36 -3.81
C ALA A 152 9.56 -8.43 -3.48
N THR A 153 10.81 -8.22 -3.86
CA THR A 153 11.93 -9.14 -3.56
C THR A 153 12.19 -9.23 -2.06
N ARG A 154 12.12 -8.11 -1.33
CA ARG A 154 12.26 -8.13 0.14
C ARG A 154 11.11 -8.91 0.79
N ALA A 155 9.87 -8.66 0.38
CA ALA A 155 8.71 -9.39 0.88
C ALA A 155 8.84 -10.89 0.62
N PHE A 156 9.19 -11.28 -0.60
CA PHE A 156 9.34 -12.69 -0.99
C PHE A 156 10.37 -13.45 -0.14
N LYS A 157 11.49 -12.82 0.21
CA LYS A 157 12.54 -13.43 1.02
C LYS A 157 12.15 -13.63 2.48
N MET A 158 11.16 -12.90 2.98
CA MET A 158 10.74 -12.91 4.38
C MET A 158 9.45 -13.68 4.61
N LEU A 159 8.59 -13.80 3.59
CA LEU A 159 7.34 -14.55 3.73
C LEU A 159 7.62 -16.05 3.79
N PRO A 160 6.95 -16.77 4.72
CA PRO A 160 7.03 -18.21 4.74
C PRO A 160 6.43 -18.79 3.45
N VAL A 161 7.05 -19.85 2.93
CA VAL A 161 6.47 -20.63 1.84
C VAL A 161 5.24 -21.33 2.40
N GLN A 162 4.05 -21.02 1.88
CA GLN A 162 2.86 -21.77 2.22
C GLN A 162 3.00 -23.16 1.59
N GLU A 163 3.19 -24.20 2.41
CA GLU A 163 3.07 -25.55 1.94
C GLU A 163 1.70 -25.73 1.31
N ALA A 164 1.66 -26.24 0.09
CA ALA A 164 0.39 -26.53 -0.56
C ALA A 164 -0.40 -27.47 0.37
N VAL A 165 -1.58 -27.03 0.79
CA VAL A 165 -2.52 -27.92 1.48
C VAL A 165 -2.91 -28.97 0.45
N VAL A 166 -2.24 -30.12 0.51
CA VAL A 166 -2.67 -31.29 -0.25
C VAL A 166 -3.89 -31.79 0.49
N ASP A 167 -5.08 -31.44 -0.03
CA ASP A 167 -6.32 -32.06 0.41
C ASP A 167 -6.20 -33.57 0.29
N ARG A 168 -6.18 -34.23 1.44
CA ARG A 168 -6.21 -35.70 1.55
C ARG A 168 -7.64 -36.17 1.58
#